data_46616c3c3dfcdbd2484243786446cc52
#
_entry.id   46616c3c3dfcdbd2484243786446cc52
#
_cell.length_a   1.000
_cell.length_b   1.000
_cell.length_c   1.000
_cell.angle_alpha   90.00
_cell.angle_beta   90.00
_cell.angle_gamma   90.00
#
_symmetry.space_group_name_H-M   'P 1'
#
loop_
_entity.id
_entity.type
_entity.pdbx_description
1 polymer ?
#
loop_
_entity_poly.entity_id
_entity_poly.type
_entity_poly.pdbx_seq_one_letter_code
_entity_poly.pdbx_strand_id
1 'polypeptide(L)'
;MTGTTAFTDEPIVLTIKKVDAYTGKPMAGISFTLKDSDGNIVKTKLTDKGYRIAAEDGEEIFSVDNNGCAEFRYLKAGKYSLVESVPAGYIAEDSISFELTSAHGMSKPLNLTINNCPTGIKLIKLDSDTNKPLTGAGFSIKVKDGLGFSTLTFTKQADGKYIFDKDGKDTVLMVDNNGEVIILGMPLGAVWIEESVVPAGYFPVTARKAEITKDTSALKPLEIKIPNSKSVKLGLDNDWWEIPAMVAGAVAMLGGAVYLYIRNKRRK
;
A
#
# COMPACT_ATOMS: atom_id res chain seq x y z
N MET A 1 29.33 -61.86 -8.08
CA MET A 1 29.28 -60.44 -8.43
C MET A 1 28.32 -59.77 -7.49
N THR A 2 28.79 -59.16 -6.45
CA THR A 2 27.97 -58.38 -5.50
C THR A 2 27.81 -56.96 -6.06
N GLY A 3 26.65 -56.72 -6.66
CA GLY A 3 26.31 -55.37 -7.13
C GLY A 3 26.11 -54.44 -5.96
N THR A 4 27.03 -53.55 -5.72
CA THR A 4 26.86 -52.41 -4.81
C THR A 4 25.93 -51.42 -5.49
N THR A 5 24.65 -51.44 -5.17
CA THR A 5 23.73 -50.35 -5.49
C THR A 5 24.14 -49.18 -4.64
N ALA A 6 24.82 -48.20 -5.23
CA ALA A 6 25.06 -46.93 -4.59
C ALA A 6 23.70 -46.23 -4.50
N PHE A 7 23.12 -46.19 -3.30
CA PHE A 7 22.01 -45.28 -3.00
C PHE A 7 22.61 -43.88 -2.96
N THR A 8 22.44 -43.12 -4.02
CA THR A 8 22.63 -41.68 -3.98
C THR A 8 21.38 -41.08 -3.33
N ASP A 9 21.48 -40.72 -2.05
CA ASP A 9 20.45 -39.90 -1.41
C ASP A 9 20.40 -38.54 -2.15
N GLU A 10 19.40 -38.36 -3.00
CA GLU A 10 19.16 -37.06 -3.62
C GLU A 10 18.81 -36.06 -2.53
N PRO A 11 19.39 -34.84 -2.57
CA PRO A 11 19.02 -33.79 -1.59
C PRO A 11 17.57 -33.40 -1.75
N ILE A 12 16.88 -33.23 -0.63
CA ILE A 12 15.55 -32.60 -0.61
C ILE A 12 15.73 -31.14 -1.01
N VAL A 13 14.92 -30.69 -1.99
CA VAL A 13 15.01 -29.35 -2.58
C VAL A 13 13.70 -28.58 -2.37
N LEU A 14 13.84 -27.37 -1.88
CA LEU A 14 12.77 -26.36 -1.77
C LEU A 14 13.15 -25.18 -2.65
N THR A 15 12.25 -24.75 -3.52
CA THR A 15 12.39 -23.50 -4.29
C THR A 15 11.30 -22.53 -3.87
N ILE A 16 11.69 -21.34 -3.50
CA ILE A 16 10.78 -20.22 -3.16
C ILE A 16 10.83 -19.23 -4.31
N LYS A 17 9.65 -18.79 -4.75
CA LYS A 17 9.48 -17.69 -5.71
C LYS A 17 8.61 -16.60 -5.10
N LYS A 18 9.18 -15.41 -4.89
CA LYS A 18 8.48 -14.24 -4.39
C LYS A 18 7.95 -13.39 -5.52
N VAL A 19 6.66 -13.04 -5.48
CA VAL A 19 5.94 -12.36 -6.57
C VAL A 19 5.06 -11.26 -6.02
N ASP A 20 5.01 -10.13 -6.71
CA ASP A 20 3.98 -9.11 -6.55
C ASP A 20 2.70 -9.61 -7.22
N ALA A 21 1.65 -9.86 -6.44
CA ALA A 21 0.38 -10.42 -6.92
C ALA A 21 -0.37 -9.49 -7.88
N TYR A 22 -0.12 -8.18 -7.80
CA TYR A 22 -0.79 -7.20 -8.64
C TYR A 22 -0.17 -7.08 -10.02
N THR A 23 1.17 -7.13 -10.10
CA THR A 23 1.92 -6.98 -11.35
C THR A 23 2.38 -8.30 -11.96
N GLY A 24 2.38 -9.39 -11.18
CA GLY A 24 2.94 -10.68 -11.55
C GLY A 24 4.48 -10.70 -11.62
N LYS A 25 5.14 -9.60 -11.23
CA LYS A 25 6.60 -9.47 -11.30
C LYS A 25 7.30 -10.08 -10.09
N PRO A 26 8.54 -10.59 -10.24
CA PRO A 26 9.35 -10.99 -9.10
C PRO A 26 9.62 -9.82 -8.14
N MET A 27 9.68 -10.14 -6.84
CA MET A 27 10.08 -9.19 -5.80
C MET A 27 11.44 -9.58 -5.24
N ALA A 28 12.45 -8.73 -5.47
CA ALA A 28 13.82 -8.95 -5.03
C ALA A 28 14.03 -8.57 -3.56
N GLY A 29 15.02 -9.20 -2.91
CA GLY A 29 15.52 -8.78 -1.60
C GLY A 29 14.55 -8.97 -0.43
N ILE A 30 13.43 -9.65 -0.62
CA ILE A 30 12.47 -9.93 0.46
C ILE A 30 13.07 -10.99 1.39
N SER A 31 13.01 -10.71 2.68
CA SER A 31 13.62 -11.53 3.72
C SER A 31 12.63 -12.41 4.45
N PHE A 32 13.09 -13.58 4.88
CA PHE A 32 12.29 -14.59 5.56
C PHE A 32 13.06 -15.22 6.72
N THR A 33 12.32 -15.68 7.71
CA THR A 33 12.79 -16.61 8.74
C THR A 33 12.17 -17.98 8.50
N LEU A 34 13.00 -19.03 8.43
CA LEU A 34 12.55 -20.41 8.34
C LEU A 34 12.40 -20.99 9.76
N LYS A 35 11.28 -21.62 10.04
CA LYS A 35 11.02 -22.30 11.33
C LYS A 35 10.70 -23.77 11.12
N ASP A 36 11.11 -24.61 12.07
CA ASP A 36 10.74 -26.03 12.15
C ASP A 36 9.34 -26.25 12.74
N SER A 37 8.93 -27.51 12.90
CA SER A 37 7.64 -27.91 13.47
C SER A 37 7.43 -27.45 14.91
N ASP A 38 8.50 -27.24 15.65
CA ASP A 38 8.46 -26.83 17.06
C ASP A 38 8.51 -25.30 17.21
N GLY A 39 8.60 -24.58 16.08
CA GLY A 39 8.67 -23.13 16.01
C GLY A 39 10.08 -22.57 16.20
N ASN A 40 11.11 -23.41 16.28
CA ASN A 40 12.49 -22.97 16.40
C ASN A 40 12.99 -22.42 15.07
N ILE A 41 13.83 -21.39 15.12
CA ILE A 41 14.46 -20.80 13.94
C ILE A 41 15.49 -21.79 13.39
N VAL A 42 15.37 -22.10 12.10
CA VAL A 42 16.33 -22.89 11.36
C VAL A 42 17.34 -21.95 10.72
N LYS A 43 18.53 -21.87 11.29
CA LYS A 43 19.63 -21.06 10.73
C LYS A 43 20.12 -21.61 9.40
N THR A 44 20.34 -20.72 8.45
CA THR A 44 20.71 -21.07 7.09
C THR A 44 21.92 -20.31 6.59
N LYS A 45 22.66 -20.87 5.65
CA LYS A 45 23.80 -20.23 5.02
C LYS A 45 23.70 -20.34 3.51
N LEU A 46 23.88 -19.23 2.82
CA LEU A 46 23.96 -19.21 1.36
C LEU A 46 25.32 -19.79 0.90
N THR A 47 25.25 -20.67 -0.08
CA THR A 47 26.40 -21.29 -0.74
C THR A 47 26.27 -21.13 -2.26
N ASP A 48 27.27 -21.59 -3.00
CA ASP A 48 27.24 -21.68 -4.49
C ASP A 48 26.12 -22.57 -5.03
N LYS A 49 25.55 -23.46 -4.19
CA LYS A 49 24.47 -24.39 -4.53
C LYS A 49 23.12 -24.02 -3.90
N GLY A 50 22.97 -22.80 -3.41
CA GLY A 50 21.79 -22.34 -2.70
C GLY A 50 21.93 -22.38 -1.18
N TYR A 51 20.82 -22.21 -0.48
CA TYR A 51 20.80 -22.22 1.00
C TYR A 51 20.89 -23.65 1.56
N ARG A 52 21.61 -23.81 2.68
CA ARG A 52 21.65 -25.03 3.48
C ARG A 52 21.42 -24.72 4.95
N ILE A 53 21.06 -25.71 5.74
CA ILE A 53 21.03 -25.58 7.20
C ILE A 53 22.48 -25.41 7.71
N ALA A 54 22.66 -24.48 8.65
CA ALA A 54 23.95 -24.19 9.24
C ALA A 54 23.74 -23.73 10.71
N ALA A 55 23.64 -24.71 11.63
CA ALA A 55 23.27 -24.44 13.02
C ALA A 55 24.26 -23.51 13.76
N GLU A 56 25.56 -23.65 13.47
CA GLU A 56 26.62 -22.90 14.18
C GLU A 56 26.97 -21.58 13.48
N ASP A 57 27.08 -21.57 12.15
CA ASP A 57 27.59 -20.47 11.34
C ASP A 57 26.55 -19.90 10.36
N GLY A 58 25.28 -20.20 10.61
CA GLY A 58 24.16 -19.75 9.78
C GLY A 58 23.49 -18.50 10.31
N GLU A 59 22.79 -17.82 9.40
CA GLU A 59 21.96 -16.66 9.66
C GLU A 59 20.52 -17.09 9.97
N GLU A 60 19.83 -16.34 10.81
CA GLU A 60 18.42 -16.55 11.17
C GLU A 60 17.46 -16.08 10.06
N ILE A 61 17.96 -15.22 9.20
CA ILE A 61 17.21 -14.58 8.12
C ILE A 61 17.90 -14.94 6.79
N PHE A 62 17.12 -15.31 5.82
CA PHE A 62 17.56 -15.45 4.43
C PHE A 62 16.74 -14.52 3.52
N SER A 63 17.25 -14.23 2.33
CA SER A 63 16.56 -13.36 1.36
C SER A 63 16.47 -14.01 0.00
N VAL A 64 15.42 -13.69 -0.75
CA VAL A 64 15.35 -14.02 -2.16
C VAL A 64 16.30 -13.14 -2.97
N ASP A 65 16.78 -13.67 -4.09
CA ASP A 65 17.69 -12.98 -5.00
C ASP A 65 16.98 -11.89 -5.84
N ASN A 66 17.70 -11.32 -6.82
CA ASN A 66 17.17 -10.29 -7.72
C ASN A 66 16.05 -10.79 -8.64
N ASN A 67 15.89 -12.09 -8.79
CA ASN A 67 14.79 -12.72 -9.54
C ASN A 67 13.63 -13.14 -8.64
N GLY A 68 13.68 -12.77 -7.35
CA GLY A 68 12.70 -13.16 -6.35
C GLY A 68 12.79 -14.63 -5.96
N CYS A 69 13.94 -15.29 -6.13
CA CYS A 69 14.11 -16.71 -5.91
C CYS A 69 15.04 -17.02 -4.72
N ALA A 70 14.73 -18.09 -4.00
CA ALA A 70 15.64 -18.73 -3.06
C ALA A 70 15.50 -20.25 -3.19
N GLU A 71 16.63 -20.96 -3.29
CA GLU A 71 16.67 -22.41 -3.34
C GLU A 71 17.36 -22.97 -2.13
N PHE A 72 16.76 -23.98 -1.51
CA PHE A 72 17.31 -24.72 -0.39
C PHE A 72 17.63 -26.12 -0.80
N ARG A 73 18.80 -26.61 -0.41
CA ARG A 73 19.24 -27.99 -0.59
C ARG A 73 19.61 -28.61 0.76
N TYR A 74 19.35 -29.89 0.88
CA TYR A 74 19.68 -30.68 2.07
C TYR A 74 18.88 -30.28 3.33
N LEU A 75 17.65 -29.75 3.15
CA LEU A 75 16.69 -29.69 4.25
C LEU A 75 16.26 -31.09 4.61
N LYS A 76 15.98 -31.34 5.89
CA LYS A 76 15.41 -32.61 6.34
C LYS A 76 13.94 -32.70 5.96
N ALA A 77 13.42 -33.92 5.76
CA ALA A 77 11.98 -34.12 5.68
C ALA A 77 11.32 -33.68 6.99
N GLY A 78 10.18 -32.99 6.88
CA GLY A 78 9.47 -32.45 8.03
C GLY A 78 8.57 -31.27 7.68
N LYS A 79 7.89 -30.77 8.68
CA LYS A 79 7.01 -29.59 8.58
C LYS A 79 7.82 -28.33 8.91
N TYR A 80 7.58 -27.32 8.15
CA TYR A 80 8.24 -26.02 8.26
C TYR A 80 7.25 -24.87 8.07
N SER A 81 7.65 -23.70 8.52
CA SER A 81 6.94 -22.46 8.20
C SER A 81 7.92 -21.33 7.86
N LEU A 82 7.46 -20.43 7.00
CA LEU A 82 8.15 -19.18 6.66
C LEU A 82 7.42 -18.01 7.27
N VAL A 83 8.18 -17.11 7.88
CA VAL A 83 7.71 -15.81 8.35
C VAL A 83 8.42 -14.75 7.55
N GLU A 84 7.68 -13.88 6.88
CA GLU A 84 8.20 -12.85 5.99
C GLU A 84 8.39 -11.51 6.72
N SER A 85 9.48 -10.80 6.41
CA SER A 85 9.60 -9.37 6.69
C SER A 85 8.89 -8.59 5.59
N VAL A 86 7.59 -8.33 5.77
CA VAL A 86 6.73 -7.70 4.76
C VAL A 86 7.16 -6.25 4.52
N PRO A 87 7.44 -5.84 3.27
CA PRO A 87 7.74 -4.45 2.95
C PRO A 87 6.58 -3.51 3.29
N ALA A 88 6.90 -2.29 3.72
CA ALA A 88 5.88 -1.27 3.94
C ALA A 88 5.06 -1.04 2.67
N GLY A 89 3.74 -0.91 2.82
CA GLY A 89 2.82 -0.74 1.70
C GLY A 89 2.39 -2.03 1.01
N TYR A 90 2.83 -3.18 1.50
CA TYR A 90 2.40 -4.49 1.02
C TYR A 90 1.61 -5.26 2.07
N ILE A 91 0.81 -6.19 1.59
CA ILE A 91 0.04 -7.16 2.38
C ILE A 91 0.55 -8.55 1.99
N ALA A 92 0.83 -9.37 3.01
CA ALA A 92 1.27 -10.76 2.88
C ALA A 92 0.50 -11.64 3.86
N GLU A 93 0.64 -12.94 3.70
CA GLU A 93 0.21 -13.90 4.70
C GLU A 93 1.11 -13.81 5.95
N ASP A 94 0.55 -14.01 7.13
CA ASP A 94 1.31 -13.91 8.39
C ASP A 94 2.37 -15.02 8.51
N SER A 95 2.07 -16.21 7.97
CA SER A 95 2.96 -17.39 7.97
C SER A 95 2.56 -18.37 6.88
N ILE A 96 3.54 -18.99 6.22
CA ILE A 96 3.34 -19.97 5.17
C ILE A 96 3.87 -21.32 5.65
N SER A 97 2.97 -22.26 5.89
CA SER A 97 3.32 -23.62 6.33
C SER A 97 3.42 -24.57 5.14
N PHE A 98 4.41 -25.47 5.18
CA PHE A 98 4.62 -26.49 4.16
C PHE A 98 5.27 -27.76 4.75
N GLU A 99 5.22 -28.84 4.01
CA GLU A 99 5.84 -30.11 4.41
C GLU A 99 6.82 -30.59 3.31
N LEU A 100 8.04 -30.88 3.73
CA LEU A 100 9.07 -31.51 2.89
C LEU A 100 9.06 -33.01 3.14
N THR A 101 9.15 -33.77 2.07
CA THR A 101 9.26 -35.22 2.09
C THR A 101 10.42 -35.68 1.22
N SER A 102 10.83 -36.94 1.33
CA SER A 102 11.84 -37.56 0.47
C SER A 102 11.48 -37.58 -1.03
N ALA A 103 10.21 -37.31 -1.38
CA ALA A 103 9.79 -37.18 -2.77
C ALA A 103 10.19 -35.84 -3.42
N HIS A 104 10.64 -34.84 -2.64
CA HIS A 104 11.02 -33.52 -3.13
C HIS A 104 12.52 -33.44 -3.44
N GLY A 105 13.01 -34.25 -4.40
CA GLY A 105 14.41 -34.26 -4.83
C GLY A 105 14.72 -33.22 -5.91
N MET A 106 15.94 -33.33 -6.48
CA MET A 106 16.44 -32.43 -7.55
C MET A 106 15.55 -32.44 -8.78
N SER A 107 15.01 -33.57 -9.14
CA SER A 107 14.13 -33.75 -10.31
C SER A 107 12.70 -33.25 -10.07
N LYS A 108 12.28 -33.15 -8.81
CA LYS A 108 10.94 -32.74 -8.41
C LYS A 108 10.98 -31.92 -7.10
N PRO A 109 11.51 -30.70 -7.14
CA PRO A 109 11.57 -29.83 -5.94
C PRO A 109 10.16 -29.43 -5.47
N LEU A 110 10.03 -29.13 -4.17
CA LEU A 110 8.87 -28.41 -3.69
C LEU A 110 8.99 -26.93 -4.13
N ASN A 111 8.03 -26.47 -4.92
CA ASN A 111 7.98 -25.08 -5.39
C ASN A 111 6.93 -24.31 -4.61
N LEU A 112 7.34 -23.28 -3.88
CA LEU A 112 6.45 -22.36 -3.18
C LEU A 112 6.45 -21.02 -3.90
N THR A 113 5.26 -20.58 -4.36
CA THR A 113 5.07 -19.20 -4.84
C THR A 113 4.43 -18.40 -3.72
N ILE A 114 5.12 -17.35 -3.27
CA ILE A 114 4.71 -16.48 -2.18
C ILE A 114 4.35 -15.12 -2.76
N ASN A 115 3.13 -14.68 -2.51
CA ASN A 115 2.58 -13.46 -3.09
C ASN A 115 2.48 -12.36 -2.04
N ASN A 116 2.92 -11.14 -2.39
CA ASN A 116 2.51 -9.93 -1.69
C ASN A 116 1.68 -9.07 -2.62
N CYS A 117 0.67 -8.42 -2.08
CA CYS A 117 -0.13 -7.47 -2.83
C CYS A 117 0.08 -6.07 -2.26
N PRO A 118 0.36 -5.03 -3.07
CA PRO A 118 0.39 -3.68 -2.54
C PRO A 118 -0.98 -3.30 -1.98
N THR A 119 -1.01 -2.45 -0.97
CA THR A 119 -2.26 -1.81 -0.52
C THR A 119 -2.85 -0.98 -1.64
N GLY A 120 -4.17 -0.75 -1.63
CA GLY A 120 -4.85 -0.01 -2.69
C GLY A 120 -5.98 0.86 -2.17
N ILE A 121 -6.04 2.12 -2.65
CA ILE A 121 -7.16 3.03 -2.48
C ILE A 121 -7.62 3.47 -3.85
N LYS A 122 -8.95 3.57 -4.02
CA LYS A 122 -9.58 4.15 -5.20
C LYS A 122 -10.48 5.30 -4.75
N LEU A 123 -10.11 6.53 -5.10
CA LEU A 123 -10.95 7.70 -4.90
C LEU A 123 -11.83 7.90 -6.13
N ILE A 124 -13.11 8.18 -5.92
CA ILE A 124 -14.09 8.39 -6.99
C ILE A 124 -14.75 9.75 -6.76
N LYS A 125 -14.48 10.69 -7.64
CA LYS A 125 -15.03 12.04 -7.60
C LYS A 125 -16.35 12.10 -8.35
N LEU A 126 -17.40 12.59 -7.70
CA LEU A 126 -18.77 12.57 -8.21
C LEU A 126 -19.46 13.94 -8.04
N ASP A 127 -20.38 14.25 -8.94
CA ASP A 127 -21.39 15.27 -8.74
C ASP A 127 -22.46 14.73 -7.77
N SER A 128 -22.79 15.48 -6.70
CA SER A 128 -23.70 15.03 -5.65
C SER A 128 -25.15 14.80 -6.13
N ASP A 129 -25.57 15.54 -7.14
CA ASP A 129 -26.96 15.52 -7.61
C ASP A 129 -27.20 14.43 -8.67
N THR A 130 -26.21 14.24 -9.53
CA THR A 130 -26.32 13.33 -10.69
C THR A 130 -25.57 12.02 -10.50
N ASN A 131 -24.69 11.91 -9.50
CA ASN A 131 -23.74 10.82 -9.31
C ASN A 131 -22.82 10.56 -10.52
N LYS A 132 -22.67 11.53 -11.42
CA LYS A 132 -21.75 11.43 -12.56
C LYS A 132 -20.32 11.74 -12.12
N PRO A 133 -19.32 11.08 -12.74
CA PRO A 133 -17.91 11.41 -12.49
C PRO A 133 -17.59 12.87 -12.74
N LEU A 134 -16.75 13.46 -11.89
CA LEU A 134 -16.21 14.80 -12.05
C LEU A 134 -14.71 14.75 -12.32
N THR A 135 -14.28 15.45 -13.35
CA THR A 135 -12.87 15.67 -13.67
C THR A 135 -12.35 16.97 -13.06
N GLY A 136 -11.03 17.18 -13.11
CA GLY A 136 -10.41 18.42 -12.63
C GLY A 136 -10.25 18.53 -11.11
N ALA A 137 -10.60 17.49 -10.35
CA ALA A 137 -10.32 17.41 -8.93
C ALA A 137 -8.89 16.91 -8.67
N GLY A 138 -8.31 17.35 -7.55
CA GLY A 138 -7.03 16.85 -7.05
C GLY A 138 -7.07 16.63 -5.54
N PHE A 139 -6.39 15.61 -5.06
CA PHE A 139 -6.37 15.20 -3.67
C PHE A 139 -4.97 15.16 -3.10
N SER A 140 -4.82 15.63 -1.86
CA SER A 140 -3.63 15.38 -1.04
C SER A 140 -3.94 14.36 0.03
N ILE A 141 -3.01 13.45 0.26
CA ILE A 141 -3.12 12.44 1.31
C ILE A 141 -2.20 12.83 2.45
N LYS A 142 -2.75 12.87 3.64
CA LYS A 142 -2.02 13.28 4.86
C LYS A 142 -2.04 12.18 5.91
N VAL A 143 -1.01 12.13 6.72
CA VAL A 143 -0.92 11.29 7.93
C VAL A 143 -0.74 12.19 9.15
N LYS A 144 -1.17 11.70 10.32
CA LYS A 144 -0.94 12.42 11.57
C LYS A 144 0.55 12.38 11.91
N ASP A 145 1.10 13.53 12.25
CA ASP A 145 2.50 13.71 12.63
C ASP A 145 2.57 14.60 13.86
N GLY A 146 2.78 14.00 15.01
CA GLY A 146 2.71 14.69 16.30
C GLY A 146 1.33 15.36 16.53
N LEU A 147 1.32 16.68 16.70
CA LEU A 147 0.11 17.49 16.82
C LEU A 147 -0.45 17.99 15.48
N GLY A 148 0.25 17.74 14.38
CA GLY A 148 -0.09 18.20 13.03
C GLY A 148 -0.33 17.07 12.03
N PHE A 149 -0.20 17.41 10.75
CA PHE A 149 -0.31 16.50 9.62
C PHE A 149 0.86 16.70 8.66
N SER A 150 1.42 15.61 8.17
CA SER A 150 2.39 15.58 7.08
C SER A 150 1.71 15.12 5.80
N THR A 151 1.97 15.81 4.68
CA THR A 151 1.48 15.41 3.36
C THR A 151 2.39 14.33 2.80
N LEU A 152 1.81 13.23 2.34
CA LEU A 152 2.52 12.14 1.67
C LEU A 152 2.90 12.53 0.24
N THR A 153 3.97 11.93 -0.24
CA THR A 153 4.49 12.10 -1.60
C THR A 153 4.32 10.81 -2.41
N PHE A 154 4.18 10.97 -3.71
CA PHE A 154 3.88 9.89 -4.64
C PHE A 154 4.67 10.04 -5.93
N THR A 155 4.76 8.94 -6.68
CA THR A 155 5.24 8.94 -8.06
C THR A 155 4.14 8.44 -8.97
N LYS A 156 3.75 9.28 -9.96
CA LYS A 156 2.76 8.92 -10.97
C LYS A 156 3.35 7.95 -11.97
N GLN A 157 2.66 6.85 -12.21
CA GLN A 157 3.04 5.82 -13.17
C GLN A 157 2.51 6.15 -14.58
N ALA A 158 3.06 5.50 -15.61
CA ALA A 158 2.65 5.66 -16.99
C ALA A 158 1.17 5.28 -17.24
N ASP A 159 0.61 4.37 -16.43
CA ASP A 159 -0.81 3.97 -16.48
C ASP A 159 -1.74 4.91 -15.69
N GLY A 160 -1.22 6.03 -15.18
CA GLY A 160 -1.96 7.07 -14.47
C GLY A 160 -2.15 6.82 -12.98
N LYS A 161 -1.77 5.67 -12.45
CA LYS A 161 -1.83 5.36 -11.02
C LYS A 161 -0.72 6.05 -10.25
N TYR A 162 -0.93 6.27 -8.96
CA TYR A 162 0.06 6.83 -8.05
C TYR A 162 0.57 5.76 -7.09
N ILE A 163 1.89 5.66 -6.97
CA ILE A 163 2.54 4.78 -5.99
C ILE A 163 3.09 5.65 -4.87
N PHE A 164 2.84 5.26 -3.62
CA PHE A 164 3.46 5.90 -2.47
C PHE A 164 4.99 5.82 -2.58
N ASP A 165 5.63 6.98 -2.50
CA ASP A 165 7.07 7.13 -2.66
C ASP A 165 7.53 8.30 -1.77
N LYS A 166 8.39 8.00 -0.79
CA LYS A 166 8.92 9.02 0.13
C LYS A 166 9.77 10.07 -0.57
N ASP A 167 10.38 9.70 -1.70
CA ASP A 167 11.22 10.56 -2.54
C ASP A 167 10.44 11.09 -3.76
N GLY A 168 9.16 10.76 -3.85
CA GLY A 168 8.23 11.19 -4.90
C GLY A 168 7.99 12.70 -4.88
N LYS A 169 7.56 13.24 -6.02
CA LYS A 169 7.34 14.69 -6.19
C LYS A 169 5.86 15.08 -6.21
N ASP A 170 4.97 14.11 -6.42
CA ASP A 170 3.55 14.38 -6.53
C ASP A 170 2.92 14.45 -5.13
N THR A 171 2.45 15.62 -4.72
CA THR A 171 1.71 15.84 -3.47
C THR A 171 0.23 16.06 -3.71
N VAL A 172 -0.18 16.30 -4.95
CA VAL A 172 -1.56 16.45 -5.40
C VAL A 172 -1.85 15.42 -6.48
N LEU A 173 -2.78 14.53 -6.20
CA LEU A 173 -3.16 13.41 -7.05
C LEU A 173 -4.40 13.78 -7.84
N MET A 174 -4.22 14.03 -9.15
CA MET A 174 -5.31 14.44 -10.03
C MET A 174 -6.14 13.25 -10.48
N VAL A 175 -7.47 13.41 -10.47
CA VAL A 175 -8.38 12.41 -11.04
C VAL A 175 -8.17 12.26 -12.55
N ASP A 176 -8.43 11.08 -13.05
CA ASP A 176 -8.46 10.78 -14.49
C ASP A 176 -9.76 11.29 -15.17
N ASN A 177 -9.95 10.91 -16.43
CA ASN A 177 -11.15 11.26 -17.22
C ASN A 177 -12.43 10.56 -16.71
N ASN A 178 -12.32 9.56 -15.85
CA ASN A 178 -13.42 8.88 -15.19
C ASN A 178 -13.72 9.44 -13.80
N GLY A 179 -13.02 10.51 -13.38
CA GLY A 179 -13.09 11.05 -12.02
C GLY A 179 -12.43 10.17 -10.97
N GLU A 180 -11.49 9.31 -11.34
CA GLU A 180 -10.86 8.34 -10.45
C GLU A 180 -9.39 8.63 -10.17
N VAL A 181 -8.95 8.29 -8.96
CA VAL A 181 -7.53 8.21 -8.57
C VAL A 181 -7.29 6.85 -7.94
N ILE A 182 -6.31 6.12 -8.45
CA ILE A 182 -5.83 4.86 -7.87
C ILE A 182 -4.49 5.09 -7.20
N ILE A 183 -4.41 4.74 -5.92
CA ILE A 183 -3.23 4.93 -5.07
C ILE A 183 -2.81 3.56 -4.54
N LEU A 184 -1.53 3.21 -4.71
CA LEU A 184 -0.97 1.91 -4.35
C LEU A 184 0.20 2.06 -3.37
N GLY A 185 0.44 1.01 -2.58
CA GLY A 185 1.65 0.86 -1.79
C GLY A 185 1.73 1.74 -0.54
N MET A 186 0.60 2.25 -0.04
CA MET A 186 0.59 3.04 1.19
C MET A 186 0.74 2.17 2.43
N PRO A 187 1.46 2.63 3.46
CA PRO A 187 1.53 1.93 4.75
C PRO A 187 0.14 1.74 5.37
N LEU A 188 -0.02 0.66 6.18
CA LEU A 188 -1.23 0.44 6.97
C LEU A 188 -1.42 1.57 7.98
N GLY A 189 -2.67 1.93 8.25
CA GLY A 189 -3.05 2.92 9.24
C GLY A 189 -3.96 4.01 8.73
N ALA A 190 -4.19 5.01 9.58
CA ALA A 190 -5.11 6.11 9.32
C ALA A 190 -4.50 7.16 8.38
N VAL A 191 -5.28 7.56 7.37
CA VAL A 191 -4.95 8.64 6.44
C VAL A 191 -6.09 9.65 6.36
N TRP A 192 -5.76 10.88 5.99
CA TRP A 192 -6.71 11.96 5.74
C TRP A 192 -6.59 12.37 4.28
N ILE A 193 -7.73 12.33 3.59
CA ILE A 193 -7.87 12.66 2.18
C ILE A 193 -8.48 14.05 2.09
N GLU A 194 -7.71 14.99 1.59
CA GLU A 194 -8.11 16.40 1.44
C GLU A 194 -8.25 16.74 -0.05
N GLU A 195 -9.35 17.37 -0.42
CA GLU A 195 -9.52 17.92 -1.78
C GLU A 195 -8.71 19.21 -1.90
N SER A 196 -7.56 19.14 -2.55
CA SER A 196 -6.63 20.25 -2.74
C SER A 196 -6.90 21.06 -4.01
N VAL A 197 -7.57 20.43 -5.01
CA VAL A 197 -8.04 21.09 -6.23
C VAL A 197 -9.51 20.77 -6.38
N VAL A 198 -10.34 21.81 -6.36
CA VAL A 198 -11.80 21.70 -6.47
C VAL A 198 -12.21 21.82 -7.94
N PRO A 199 -13.10 20.96 -8.47
CA PRO A 199 -13.62 21.11 -9.82
C PRO A 199 -14.31 22.46 -10.01
N ALA A 200 -14.13 23.08 -11.19
CA ALA A 200 -14.74 24.38 -11.50
C ALA A 200 -16.27 24.32 -11.37
N GLY A 201 -16.86 25.28 -10.64
CA GLY A 201 -18.29 25.37 -10.41
C GLY A 201 -18.83 24.45 -9.29
N TYR A 202 -17.96 23.96 -8.43
CA TYR A 202 -18.34 23.13 -7.28
C TYR A 202 -17.82 23.71 -5.96
N PHE A 203 -18.45 23.35 -4.86
CA PHE A 203 -17.96 23.67 -3.53
C PHE A 203 -16.93 22.62 -3.06
N PRO A 204 -15.89 23.03 -2.29
CA PRO A 204 -14.96 22.08 -1.69
C PRO A 204 -15.65 21.16 -0.68
N VAL A 205 -15.09 19.98 -0.47
CA VAL A 205 -15.50 19.06 0.59
C VAL A 205 -14.49 19.05 1.74
N THR A 206 -14.98 18.73 2.93
CA THR A 206 -14.12 18.54 4.10
C THR A 206 -13.24 17.30 3.94
N ALA A 207 -12.04 17.35 4.53
CA ALA A 207 -11.14 16.20 4.56
C ALA A 207 -11.81 14.97 5.19
N ARG A 208 -11.54 13.80 4.63
CA ARG A 208 -12.07 12.51 5.09
C ARG A 208 -10.97 11.66 5.67
N LYS A 209 -11.23 11.08 6.84
CA LYS A 209 -10.38 10.03 7.40
C LYS A 209 -10.72 8.70 6.74
N ALA A 210 -9.70 7.92 6.40
CA ALA A 210 -9.80 6.53 5.96
C ALA A 210 -8.78 5.67 6.72
N GLU A 211 -9.01 4.36 6.76
CA GLU A 211 -8.10 3.40 7.39
C GLU A 211 -7.64 2.39 6.35
N ILE A 212 -6.32 2.27 6.18
CA ILE A 212 -5.71 1.28 5.31
C ILE A 212 -5.41 0.06 6.18
N THR A 213 -6.02 -1.07 5.82
CA THR A 213 -5.92 -2.32 6.57
C THR A 213 -5.37 -3.45 5.69
N LYS A 214 -5.12 -4.62 6.27
CA LYS A 214 -4.74 -5.82 5.51
C LYS A 214 -5.80 -6.26 4.48
N ASP A 215 -7.05 -5.78 4.59
CA ASP A 215 -8.13 -6.11 3.66
C ASP A 215 -8.18 -5.18 2.44
N THR A 216 -7.38 -4.10 2.43
CA THR A 216 -7.38 -3.07 1.39
C THR A 216 -6.19 -3.27 0.45
N SER A 217 -6.29 -4.17 -0.51
CA SER A 217 -5.23 -4.46 -1.48
C SER A 217 -5.47 -3.79 -2.84
N ALA A 218 -4.44 -3.75 -3.68
CA ALA A 218 -4.57 -3.28 -5.07
C ALA A 218 -5.56 -4.11 -5.91
N LEU A 219 -5.76 -5.38 -5.57
CA LEU A 219 -6.75 -6.26 -6.21
C LEU A 219 -8.18 -6.05 -5.65
N LYS A 220 -8.29 -5.51 -4.44
CA LYS A 220 -9.55 -5.15 -3.77
C LYS A 220 -9.34 -3.81 -3.06
N PRO A 221 -9.28 -2.68 -3.79
CA PRO A 221 -8.98 -1.38 -3.22
C PRO A 221 -10.10 -0.87 -2.31
N LEU A 222 -9.73 -0.06 -1.33
CA LEU A 222 -10.67 0.72 -0.54
C LEU A 222 -11.29 1.80 -1.45
N GLU A 223 -12.55 1.65 -1.82
CA GLU A 223 -13.25 2.64 -2.63
C GLU A 223 -13.84 3.76 -1.76
N ILE A 224 -13.53 5.00 -2.10
CA ILE A 224 -14.02 6.19 -1.39
C ILE A 224 -14.66 7.14 -2.39
N LYS A 225 -15.99 7.26 -2.31
CA LYS A 225 -16.77 8.19 -3.12
C LYS A 225 -16.76 9.58 -2.48
N ILE A 226 -16.42 10.60 -3.24
CA ILE A 226 -16.28 11.98 -2.78
C ILE A 226 -17.18 12.87 -3.66
N PRO A 227 -18.47 13.07 -3.27
CA PRO A 227 -19.38 13.93 -4.00
C PRO A 227 -19.12 15.41 -3.67
N ASN A 228 -19.20 16.30 -4.69
CA ASN A 228 -19.25 17.74 -4.54
C ASN A 228 -20.61 18.27 -5.01
N SER A 229 -21.11 19.29 -4.32
CA SER A 229 -22.30 20.03 -4.70
C SER A 229 -21.92 21.19 -5.61
N LYS A 230 -22.78 21.50 -6.59
CA LYS A 230 -22.58 22.65 -7.47
C LYS A 230 -22.61 23.95 -6.69
N SER A 231 -21.72 24.88 -7.03
CA SER A 231 -21.81 26.25 -6.51
C SER A 231 -22.99 26.97 -7.18
N VAL A 232 -23.81 27.62 -6.38
CA VAL A 232 -24.91 28.42 -6.87
C VAL A 232 -24.35 29.78 -7.31
N LYS A 233 -24.43 30.11 -8.59
CA LYS A 233 -24.23 31.50 -9.01
C LYS A 233 -25.38 32.33 -8.47
N LEU A 234 -25.14 33.12 -7.44
CA LEU A 234 -26.06 34.19 -7.05
C LEU A 234 -25.97 35.23 -8.16
N GLY A 235 -27.07 35.39 -8.93
CA GLY A 235 -27.18 36.15 -10.18
C GLY A 235 -26.89 37.66 -10.09
N LEU A 236 -25.74 38.02 -9.60
CA LEU A 236 -25.14 39.34 -9.72
C LEU A 236 -24.04 39.20 -10.78
N ASP A 237 -24.24 39.86 -11.91
CA ASP A 237 -23.38 39.87 -13.11
C ASP A 237 -21.98 40.44 -12.87
N ASN A 238 -21.30 40.07 -11.79
CA ASN A 238 -19.92 40.43 -11.51
C ASN A 238 -19.11 39.17 -11.15
N ASP A 239 -18.29 38.74 -12.08
CA ASP A 239 -17.50 37.47 -12.11
C ASP A 239 -16.49 37.26 -10.96
N TRP A 240 -16.48 38.09 -9.95
CA TRP A 240 -15.49 38.01 -8.86
C TRP A 240 -16.07 37.67 -7.48
N TRP A 241 -17.36 37.27 -7.39
CA TRP A 241 -18.05 36.92 -6.16
C TRP A 241 -18.52 35.43 -6.09
N GLU A 242 -17.69 34.52 -6.55
CA GLU A 242 -17.88 33.09 -6.20
C GLU A 242 -17.38 32.82 -4.78
N ILE A 243 -18.06 33.31 -3.77
CA ILE A 243 -17.79 32.92 -2.37
C ILE A 243 -18.61 31.67 -2.10
N PRO A 244 -17.98 30.53 -1.71
CA PRO A 244 -18.71 29.35 -1.22
C PRO A 244 -19.64 29.75 -0.06
N ALA A 245 -20.91 29.33 -0.09
CA ALA A 245 -21.87 29.73 0.94
C ALA A 245 -21.43 29.40 2.37
N MET A 246 -20.62 28.34 2.56
CA MET A 246 -19.98 28.03 3.84
C MET A 246 -18.92 29.04 4.28
N VAL A 247 -18.15 29.62 3.34
CA VAL A 247 -17.17 30.66 3.65
C VAL A 247 -17.86 32.00 3.91
N ALA A 248 -18.94 32.29 3.18
CA ALA A 248 -19.75 33.47 3.41
C ALA A 248 -20.39 33.47 4.81
N GLY A 249 -20.87 32.34 5.29
CA GLY A 249 -21.38 32.17 6.65
C GLY A 249 -20.31 32.37 7.71
N ALA A 250 -19.13 31.81 7.55
CA ALA A 250 -17.99 31.94 8.46
C ALA A 250 -17.42 33.39 8.47
N VAL A 251 -17.29 34.02 7.29
CA VAL A 251 -16.82 35.40 7.15
C VAL A 251 -17.87 36.40 7.69
N ALA A 252 -19.16 36.15 7.46
CA ALA A 252 -20.23 36.98 8.03
C ALA A 252 -20.29 36.86 9.55
N MET A 253 -20.09 35.69 10.14
CA MET A 253 -20.04 35.51 11.60
C MET A 253 -18.78 36.15 12.21
N LEU A 254 -17.61 36.02 11.59
CA LEU A 254 -16.39 36.68 12.02
C LEU A 254 -16.44 38.20 11.83
N GLY A 255 -16.92 38.65 10.68
CA GLY A 255 -17.13 40.09 10.39
C GLY A 255 -18.15 40.70 11.31
N GLY A 256 -19.26 40.04 11.59
CA GLY A 256 -20.29 40.48 12.55
C GLY A 256 -19.76 40.53 13.99
N ALA A 257 -19.00 39.55 14.42
CA ALA A 257 -18.37 39.52 15.75
C ALA A 257 -17.33 40.65 15.92
N VAL A 258 -16.49 40.86 14.89
CA VAL A 258 -15.51 41.96 14.87
C VAL A 258 -16.20 43.33 14.85
N TYR A 259 -17.26 43.48 14.05
CA TYR A 259 -18.05 44.73 14.01
C TYR A 259 -18.71 45.03 15.38
N LEU A 260 -19.32 44.04 16.01
CA LEU A 260 -19.94 44.19 17.36
C LEU A 260 -18.88 44.50 18.43
N TYR A 261 -17.70 43.87 18.36
CA TYR A 261 -16.58 44.13 19.25
C TYR A 261 -16.07 45.57 19.11
N ILE A 262 -15.84 46.04 17.89
CA ILE A 262 -15.38 47.42 17.62
C ILE A 262 -16.43 48.45 18.04
N ARG A 263 -17.72 48.19 17.75
CA ARG A 263 -18.83 49.06 18.16
C ARG A 263 -18.95 49.17 19.68
N ASN A 264 -18.75 48.05 20.41
CA ASN A 264 -18.82 48.06 21.88
C ASN A 264 -17.62 48.78 22.53
N LYS A 265 -16.43 48.73 21.87
CA LYS A 265 -15.23 49.43 22.34
C LYS A 265 -15.28 50.93 22.11
N ARG A 266 -16.09 51.42 21.16
CA ARG A 266 -16.32 52.87 20.89
C ARG A 266 -17.41 53.48 21.78
N ARG A 267 -18.10 52.69 22.60
CA ARG A 267 -19.15 53.14 23.54
C ARG A 267 -18.70 53.14 24.99
N LYS A 268 -17.45 52.82 25.27
CA LYS A 268 -16.75 53.02 26.54
C LYS A 268 -15.69 54.10 26.36
#